data_9c993bdf8b9ca77299f20f2e62e40af2
#
_entry.id   9c993bdf8b9ca77299f20f2e62e40af2
#
_cell.length_a   1.000
_cell.length_b   1.000
_cell.length_c   1.000
_cell.angle_alpha   90.00
_cell.angle_beta   90.00
_cell.angle_gamma   90.00
#
_symmetry.space_group_name_H-M   'P 1'
#
loop_
_entity.id
_entity.type
_entity.pdbx_description
1 polymer ?
#
loop_
_entity_poly.entity_id
_entity_poly.type
_entity_poly.pdbx_seq_one_letter_code
_entity_poly.pdbx_strand_id
1 'polypeptide(L)'
;MGVNVKMTDANDGVVYIDTKRTKRPIAFTYERRPLIPPVCPALEEGVRTMRRGGVRVVTAKSKTVFGDRVAVLTDGTRIPPGTDVVLEITLEEVSNSYL
;
A
#
# COMPACT_ATOMS: atom_id res chain seq x y z
N MET A 1 -11.70 2.06 -4.24
CA MET A 1 -11.43 1.15 -3.12
C MET A 1 -10.84 1.92 -1.93
N GLY A 2 -11.26 1.59 -0.73
CA GLY A 2 -10.67 2.12 0.50
C GLY A 2 -10.01 1.00 1.29
N VAL A 3 -8.73 1.19 1.65
CA VAL A 3 -7.95 0.17 2.34
C VAL A 3 -7.22 0.74 3.53
N ASN A 4 -7.06 -0.07 4.58
CA ASN A 4 -6.08 0.18 5.62
C ASN A 4 -4.83 -0.64 5.32
N VAL A 5 -3.68 -0.01 5.42
CA VAL A 5 -2.39 -0.63 5.08
C VAL A 5 -1.37 -0.34 6.16
N LYS A 6 -0.64 -1.37 6.56
CA LYS A 6 0.61 -1.23 7.31
C LYS A 6 1.73 -1.71 6.39
N MET A 7 2.63 -0.80 6.02
CA MET A 7 3.78 -1.11 5.17
C MET A 7 5.04 -1.10 6.02
N THR A 8 5.74 -2.21 6.05
CA THR A 8 6.91 -2.43 6.88
C THR A 8 8.08 -2.86 6.01
N ASP A 9 9.28 -2.38 6.30
CA ASP A 9 10.49 -2.86 5.63
C ASP A 9 10.68 -4.34 5.93
N ALA A 10 10.85 -5.16 4.89
CA ALA A 10 10.98 -6.60 5.04
C ALA A 10 12.28 -7.03 5.73
N ASN A 11 13.29 -6.16 5.74
CA ASN A 11 14.61 -6.47 6.29
C ASN A 11 14.78 -6.05 7.75
N ASP A 12 14.37 -4.81 8.09
CA ASP A 12 14.65 -4.24 9.41
C ASP A 12 13.40 -3.93 10.25
N GLY A 13 12.20 -4.12 9.68
CA GLY A 13 10.96 -3.92 10.40
C GLY A 13 10.53 -2.46 10.58
N VAL A 14 11.19 -1.52 9.92
CA VAL A 14 10.77 -0.11 9.98
C VAL A 14 9.38 0.04 9.38
N VAL A 15 8.47 0.69 10.11
CA VAL A 15 7.11 0.97 9.63
C VAL A 15 7.12 2.26 8.83
N TYR A 16 6.81 2.16 7.53
CA TYR A 16 6.71 3.33 6.65
C TYR A 16 5.33 3.97 6.69
N ILE A 17 4.29 3.16 6.79
CA ILE A 17 2.92 3.64 6.87
C ILE A 17 2.07 2.70 7.73
N ASP A 18 1.15 3.29 8.50
CA ASP A 18 0.16 2.54 9.26
C ASP A 18 -1.12 3.40 9.29
N THR A 19 -2.03 3.12 8.37
CA THR A 19 -3.22 3.94 8.20
C THR A 19 -4.23 3.78 9.32
N LYS A 20 -4.23 2.65 10.04
CA LYS A 20 -5.09 2.46 11.22
C LYS A 20 -4.65 3.37 12.36
N ARG A 21 -3.34 3.54 12.52
CA ARG A 21 -2.76 4.42 13.53
C ARG A 21 -3.09 5.88 13.22
N THR A 22 -3.01 6.28 11.96
CA THR A 22 -3.28 7.65 11.53
C THR A 22 -4.76 7.91 11.29
N LYS A 23 -5.60 6.86 11.29
CA LYS A 23 -7.04 6.92 11.00
C LYS A 23 -7.34 7.51 9.62
N ARG A 24 -6.46 7.26 8.65
CA ARG A 24 -6.59 7.76 7.28
C ARG A 24 -6.43 6.62 6.27
N PRO A 25 -7.51 5.84 6.01
CA PRO A 25 -7.48 4.81 4.99
C PRO A 25 -7.07 5.38 3.63
N ILE A 26 -6.44 4.55 2.84
CA ILE A 26 -6.06 4.91 1.48
C ILE A 26 -7.24 4.65 0.56
N ALA A 27 -7.65 5.67 -0.21
CA ALA A 27 -8.63 5.51 -1.27
C ALA A 27 -7.92 5.56 -2.61
N PHE A 28 -8.22 4.61 -3.49
CA PHE A 28 -7.65 4.60 -4.83
C PHE A 28 -8.61 3.90 -5.81
N THR A 29 -8.41 4.19 -7.11
CA THR A 29 -9.16 3.52 -8.19
C THR A 29 -8.29 2.42 -8.76
N TYR A 30 -8.82 1.18 -8.76
CA TYR A 30 -8.12 0.01 -9.27
C TYR A 30 -7.75 0.21 -10.76
N GLU A 31 -6.52 -0.14 -11.10
CA GLU A 31 -5.92 -0.01 -12.45
C GLU A 31 -5.76 1.42 -12.97
N ARG A 32 -6.06 2.43 -12.20
CA ARG A 32 -5.83 3.82 -12.60
C ARG A 32 -4.35 4.17 -12.56
N ARG A 33 -3.89 4.88 -13.59
CA ARG A 33 -2.49 5.34 -13.70
C ARG A 33 -2.42 6.86 -13.86
N PRO A 34 -1.36 7.50 -13.40
CA PRO A 34 -0.23 6.92 -12.66
C PRO A 34 -0.60 6.54 -11.22
N LEU A 35 0.17 5.61 -10.64
CA LEU A 35 0.03 5.27 -9.23
C LEU A 35 0.74 6.31 -8.37
N ILE A 36 0.05 6.76 -7.33
CA ILE A 36 0.59 7.77 -6.41
C ILE A 36 0.93 7.07 -5.09
N PRO A 37 2.19 7.18 -4.59
CA PRO A 37 2.53 6.58 -3.31
C PRO A 37 1.57 6.99 -2.19
N PRO A 38 1.18 6.06 -1.29
CA PRO A 38 1.73 4.72 -1.09
C PRO A 38 1.12 3.63 -1.98
N VAL A 39 0.25 3.96 -2.91
CA VAL A 39 -0.32 2.96 -3.83
C VAL A 39 0.78 2.46 -4.77
N CYS A 40 0.93 1.15 -4.87
CA CYS A 40 1.95 0.50 -5.69
C CYS A 40 1.37 -0.75 -6.34
N PRO A 41 2.03 -1.31 -7.35
CA PRO A 41 1.54 -2.53 -7.99
C PRO A 41 1.28 -3.69 -7.02
N ALA A 42 2.13 -3.85 -6.00
CA ALA A 42 1.95 -4.90 -4.99
C ALA A 42 0.68 -4.72 -4.18
N LEU A 43 0.35 -3.48 -3.79
CA LEU A 43 -0.90 -3.19 -3.08
C LEU A 43 -2.11 -3.47 -3.97
N GLU A 44 -2.07 -3.00 -5.19
CA GLU A 44 -3.15 -3.21 -6.17
C GLU A 44 -3.38 -4.69 -6.43
N GLU A 45 -2.32 -5.47 -6.64
CA GLU A 45 -2.40 -6.91 -6.82
C GLU A 45 -2.90 -7.61 -5.55
N GLY A 46 -2.47 -7.13 -4.38
CA GLY A 46 -2.88 -7.65 -3.09
C GLY A 46 -4.37 -7.56 -2.84
N VAL A 47 -5.05 -6.51 -3.32
CA VAL A 47 -6.50 -6.34 -3.11
C VAL A 47 -7.34 -7.05 -4.17
N ARG A 48 -6.73 -7.47 -5.27
CA ARG A 48 -7.42 -7.97 -6.47
C ARG A 48 -8.46 -9.05 -6.20
N THR A 49 -8.18 -9.98 -5.27
CA THR A 49 -9.08 -11.09 -4.94
C THR A 49 -9.64 -10.99 -3.54
N MET A 50 -9.45 -9.86 -2.87
CA MET A 50 -9.95 -9.66 -1.51
C MET A 50 -11.43 -9.32 -1.50
N ARG A 51 -12.07 -9.69 -0.40
CA ARG A 51 -13.45 -9.29 -0.09
C ARG A 51 -13.43 -8.20 0.96
N ARG A 52 -14.45 -7.36 0.97
CA ARG A 52 -14.62 -6.35 2.01
C ARG A 52 -14.52 -6.97 3.40
N GLY A 53 -13.75 -6.33 4.27
CA GLY A 53 -13.45 -6.82 5.62
C GLY A 53 -12.33 -7.86 5.68
N GLY A 54 -11.83 -8.33 4.53
CA GLY A 54 -10.72 -9.28 4.48
C GLY A 54 -9.40 -8.64 4.87
N VAL A 55 -8.51 -9.46 5.42
CA VAL A 55 -7.14 -9.08 5.76
C VAL A 55 -6.18 -9.97 5.00
N ARG A 56 -5.13 -9.35 4.42
CA ARG A 56 -4.10 -10.09 3.70
C ARG A 56 -2.74 -9.53 4.02
N VAL A 57 -1.77 -10.42 4.21
CA VAL A 57 -0.36 -10.06 4.38
C VAL A 57 0.39 -10.48 3.12
N VAL A 58 1.08 -9.52 2.50
CA VAL A 58 1.83 -9.73 1.26
C VAL A 58 3.27 -9.29 1.48
N THR A 59 4.23 -10.18 1.20
CA THR A 59 5.64 -9.81 1.11
C THR A 59 5.95 -9.47 -0.33
N ALA A 60 6.39 -8.25 -0.59
CA ALA A 60 6.58 -7.73 -1.94
C ALA A 60 8.02 -7.31 -2.18
N LYS A 61 8.56 -7.72 -3.32
CA LYS A 61 9.88 -7.29 -3.79
C LYS A 61 9.82 -5.86 -4.31
N SER A 62 10.91 -5.12 -4.16
CA SER A 62 11.01 -3.71 -4.53
C SER A 62 10.49 -3.41 -5.94
N LYS A 63 10.74 -4.28 -6.90
CA LYS A 63 10.30 -4.08 -8.30
C LYS A 63 8.78 -3.95 -8.46
N THR A 64 8.00 -4.50 -7.52
CA THR A 64 6.54 -4.41 -7.51
C THR A 64 6.03 -3.36 -6.54
N VAL A 65 6.92 -2.66 -5.87
CA VAL A 65 6.62 -1.57 -4.94
C VAL A 65 7.00 -0.25 -5.61
N PHE A 66 8.17 0.30 -5.32
CA PHE A 66 8.62 1.56 -5.91
C PHE A 66 9.90 1.41 -6.74
N GLY A 67 10.42 0.19 -6.89
CA GLY A 67 11.59 -0.12 -7.70
C GLY A 67 12.84 0.59 -7.24
N ASP A 68 13.55 1.18 -8.19
CA ASP A 68 14.81 1.88 -7.96
C ASP A 68 14.62 3.36 -7.59
N ARG A 69 13.40 3.78 -7.34
CA ARG A 69 13.09 5.18 -7.04
C ARG A 69 12.81 5.37 -5.57
N VAL A 70 13.23 6.52 -5.04
CA VAL A 70 12.76 6.97 -3.73
C VAL A 70 11.28 7.29 -3.82
N ALA A 71 10.48 6.77 -2.90
CA ALA A 71 9.08 7.16 -2.76
C ALA A 71 8.95 8.15 -1.61
N VAL A 72 8.25 9.25 -1.85
CA VAL A 72 7.96 10.26 -0.82
C VAL A 72 6.47 10.25 -0.57
N LEU A 73 6.07 9.95 0.66
CA LEU A 73 4.67 9.93 1.06
C LEU A 73 4.19 11.34 1.41
N THR A 74 2.88 11.52 1.53
CA THR A 74 2.28 12.84 1.79
C THR A 74 2.70 13.44 3.13
N ASP A 75 3.10 12.61 4.10
CA ASP A 75 3.61 13.07 5.39
C ASP A 75 5.13 13.33 5.40
N GLY A 76 5.78 13.22 4.25
CA GLY A 76 7.22 13.39 4.11
C GLY A 76 8.06 12.14 4.35
N THR A 77 7.45 11.03 4.71
CA THR A 77 8.16 9.75 4.87
C THR A 77 8.80 9.35 3.54
N ARG A 78 10.07 8.94 3.60
CA ARG A 78 10.81 8.48 2.42
C ARG A 78 11.06 6.99 2.50
N ILE A 79 10.76 6.30 1.41
CA ILE A 79 11.06 4.87 1.26
C ILE A 79 12.25 4.75 0.32
N PRO A 80 13.40 4.20 0.79
CA PRO A 80 14.60 4.10 -0.04
C PRO A 80 14.40 3.25 -1.29
N PRO A 81 15.18 3.49 -2.35
CA PRO A 81 15.16 2.62 -3.53
C PRO A 81 15.53 1.18 -3.17
N GLY A 82 14.96 0.23 -3.88
CA GLY A 82 15.29 -1.19 -3.69
C GLY A 82 14.75 -1.79 -2.40
N THR A 83 13.75 -1.18 -1.77
CA THR A 83 13.17 -1.66 -0.52
C THR A 83 12.12 -2.71 -0.77
N ASP A 84 12.33 -3.91 -0.22
CA ASP A 84 11.31 -4.95 -0.14
C ASP A 84 10.43 -4.67 1.08
N VAL A 85 9.13 -4.88 0.96
CA VAL A 85 8.18 -4.55 2.02
C VAL A 85 7.25 -5.70 2.36
N VAL A 86 6.70 -5.65 3.57
CA VAL A 86 5.56 -6.47 3.99
C VAL A 86 4.36 -5.55 4.07
N LEU A 87 3.30 -5.89 3.35
CA LEU A 87 2.03 -5.16 3.34
C LEU A 87 1.00 -5.95 4.13
N GLU A 88 0.46 -5.36 5.19
CA GLU A 88 -0.72 -5.87 5.88
C GLU A 88 -1.90 -5.03 5.40
N ILE A 89 -2.81 -5.64 4.65
CA ILE A 89 -3.87 -4.95 3.94
C ILE A 89 -5.22 -5.37 4.52
N THR A 90 -6.05 -4.39 4.89
CA THR A 90 -7.46 -4.63 5.25
C THR A 90 -8.33 -3.89 4.24
N LEU A 91 -9.17 -4.61 3.51
CA LEU A 91 -10.08 -4.01 2.54
C LEU A 91 -11.33 -3.49 3.28
N GLU A 92 -11.44 -2.16 3.38
CA GLU A 92 -12.54 -1.52 4.12
C GLU A 92 -13.75 -1.24 3.23
N GLU A 93 -13.52 -0.84 1.98
CA GLU A 93 -14.58 -0.39 1.11
C GLU A 93 -14.32 -0.74 -0.35
N VAL A 94 -15.31 -1.32 -1.01
CA VAL A 94 -15.32 -1.57 -2.44
C VAL A 94 -16.54 -0.86 -2.99
N SER A 95 -16.38 0.40 -3.39
CA SER A 95 -17.49 1.25 -3.77
C SER A 95 -17.14 2.10 -4.98
N ASN A 96 -18.15 2.34 -5.82
CA ASN A 96 -18.02 3.26 -6.96
C ASN A 96 -17.79 4.71 -6.53
N SER A 97 -18.03 5.03 -5.25
CA SER A 97 -17.76 6.37 -4.74
C SER A 97 -16.27 6.74 -4.76
N TYR A 98 -15.38 5.77 -4.95
CA TYR A 98 -13.94 6.00 -5.10
C TYR A 98 -13.49 6.04 -6.56
N LEU A 99 -14.41 5.92 -7.48
CA LEU A 99 -14.11 5.93 -8.92
C LEU A 99 -14.12 7.34 -9.49
#